data_9c7081218a716efa50e3c3ee6878059a
#
_entry.id   9c7081218a716efa50e3c3ee6878059a
#
_cell.length_a   1.000
_cell.length_b   1.000
_cell.length_c   1.000
_cell.angle_alpha   90.00
_cell.angle_beta   90.00
_cell.angle_gamma   90.00
#
_symmetry.space_group_name_H-M   'P 1'
#
loop_
_entity.id
_entity.type
_entity.pdbx_description
1 polymer ?
#
loop_
_entity_poly.entity_id
_entity_poly.type
_entity_poly.pdbx_seq_one_letter_code
_entity_poly.pdbx_strand_id
1 'polypeptide(L)'
;KEDLFAVIKNWEKRKRKEKNRKYLLSGIPKCLPSLLLACIIQKKVSSVGIYDLTTFREDEKTLWRNATQREVQTGNRMGEESAGAYLFELARVMQEKGIDPELSLHSFCVNLMRRFSEFEDGIRRCGSFDALSQERLEELWREFNAKV
;
A
#
# COMPACT_ATOMS: atom_id res chain seq x y z
N LYS A 1 8.40 6.51 20.60
CA LYS A 1 7.73 6.52 19.26
C LYS A 1 6.25 6.57 19.53
N GLU A 2 5.66 7.75 19.44
CA GLU A 2 4.21 7.85 19.48
C GLU A 2 3.64 7.06 18.29
N ASP A 3 2.75 6.14 18.61
CA ASP A 3 2.02 5.37 17.63
C ASP A 3 1.19 6.35 16.79
N LEU A 4 1.42 6.37 15.48
CA LEU A 4 0.70 7.24 14.54
C LEU A 4 -0.82 7.08 14.69
N PHE A 5 -1.28 5.88 15.01
CA PHE A 5 -2.67 5.60 15.32
C PHE A 5 -3.15 6.27 16.62
N ALA A 6 -2.31 6.36 17.63
CA ALA A 6 -2.64 7.07 18.88
C ALA A 6 -2.77 8.57 18.65
N VAL A 7 -1.89 9.15 17.83
CA VAL A 7 -1.94 10.58 17.45
C VAL A 7 -3.23 10.88 16.68
N ILE A 8 -3.57 10.05 15.70
CA ILE A 8 -4.80 10.20 14.90
C ILE A 8 -6.06 10.02 15.76
N LYS A 9 -6.06 9.03 16.65
CA LYS A 9 -7.18 8.79 17.58
C LYS A 9 -7.42 9.95 18.54
N ASN A 10 -6.35 10.56 19.04
CA ASN A 10 -6.43 11.75 19.91
C ASN A 10 -6.90 12.97 19.13
N TRP A 11 -6.43 13.13 17.89
CA TRP A 11 -6.87 14.20 17.00
C TRP A 11 -8.36 14.07 16.64
N GLU A 12 -8.84 12.85 16.38
CA GLU A 12 -10.25 12.57 16.14
C GLU A 12 -11.13 12.86 17.35
N LYS A 13 -10.69 12.52 18.56
CA LYS A 13 -11.42 12.83 19.80
C LYS A 13 -11.57 14.35 20.00
N ARG A 14 -10.53 15.11 19.69
CA ARG A 14 -10.56 16.59 19.78
C ARG A 14 -11.52 17.19 18.77
N LYS A 15 -11.51 16.70 17.53
CA LYS A 15 -12.41 17.19 16.46
C LYS A 15 -13.88 16.78 16.68
N ARG A 16 -14.17 15.62 17.26
CA ARG A 16 -15.55 15.23 17.61
C ARG A 16 -16.19 16.14 18.65
N LYS A 17 -15.41 16.71 19.56
CA LYS A 17 -15.87 17.68 20.56
C LYS A 17 -16.18 19.06 19.96
N GLU A 18 -15.57 19.42 18.84
CA GLU A 18 -15.66 20.76 18.27
C GLU A 18 -16.72 20.95 17.19
N LYS A 19 -17.28 19.88 16.60
CA LYS A 19 -18.31 19.95 15.57
C LYS A 19 -19.33 18.82 15.71
N ASN A 20 -20.62 19.18 15.81
CA ASN A 20 -21.75 18.27 15.56
C ASN A 20 -21.68 17.76 14.11
N ARG A 21 -21.06 16.60 13.91
CA ARG A 21 -20.86 16.02 12.59
C ARG A 21 -22.07 15.22 12.16
N LYS A 22 -22.67 15.60 11.05
CA LYS A 22 -23.82 14.94 10.47
C LYS A 22 -23.50 13.52 9.96
N TYR A 23 -22.28 13.31 9.47
CA TYR A 23 -21.87 12.05 8.84
C TYR A 23 -20.67 11.43 9.54
N LEU A 24 -20.66 10.10 9.64
CA LEU A 24 -19.60 9.33 10.32
C LEU A 24 -18.20 9.60 9.77
N LEU A 25 -18.08 9.71 8.44
CA LEU A 25 -16.80 9.88 7.76
C LEU A 25 -16.44 11.35 7.48
N SER A 26 -17.34 12.29 7.81
CA SER A 26 -17.04 13.71 7.64
C SER A 26 -15.92 14.14 8.59
N GLY A 27 -14.97 14.92 8.10
CA GLY A 27 -13.84 15.40 8.88
C GLY A 27 -12.61 14.49 8.86
N ILE A 28 -12.65 13.38 8.16
CA ILE A 28 -11.44 12.69 7.77
C ILE A 28 -10.73 13.52 6.69
N PRO A 29 -9.47 13.97 6.91
CA PRO A 29 -8.76 14.71 5.88
C PRO A 29 -8.51 13.83 4.64
N LYS A 30 -8.95 14.32 3.49
CA LYS A 30 -8.76 13.61 2.21
C LYS A 30 -7.31 13.60 1.72
N CYS A 31 -6.45 14.44 2.31
CA CYS A 31 -5.03 14.56 1.96
C CYS A 31 -4.11 13.56 2.69
N LEU A 32 -4.65 12.71 3.53
CA LEU A 32 -3.88 11.66 4.21
C LEU A 32 -3.28 10.66 3.23
N PRO A 33 -2.15 10.02 3.57
CA PRO A 33 -1.65 8.88 2.80
C PRO A 33 -2.73 7.82 2.59
N SER A 34 -2.83 7.28 1.39
CA SER A 34 -4.00 6.52 0.95
C SER A 34 -4.26 5.25 1.76
N LEU A 35 -3.22 4.50 2.12
CA LEU A 35 -3.39 3.30 2.94
C LEU A 35 -3.77 3.65 4.38
N LEU A 36 -3.26 4.75 4.92
CA LEU A 36 -3.67 5.27 6.21
C LEU A 36 -5.14 5.71 6.19
N LEU A 37 -5.55 6.42 5.15
CA LEU A 37 -6.93 6.83 4.92
C LEU A 37 -7.87 5.61 4.90
N ALA A 38 -7.51 4.56 4.18
CA ALA A 38 -8.25 3.30 4.14
C ALA A 38 -8.41 2.69 5.54
N CYS A 39 -7.34 2.65 6.32
CA CYS A 39 -7.35 2.12 7.69
C CYS A 39 -8.28 2.92 8.62
N ILE A 40 -8.28 4.24 8.51
CA ILE A 40 -9.13 5.11 9.33
C ILE A 40 -10.61 4.90 8.98
N ILE A 41 -10.95 4.86 7.70
CA ILE A 41 -12.30 4.59 7.22
C ILE A 41 -12.80 3.25 7.77
N GLN A 42 -12.02 2.19 7.61
CA GLN A 42 -12.37 0.86 8.06
C GLN A 42 -12.64 0.79 9.57
N LYS A 43 -11.80 1.42 10.37
CA LYS A 43 -11.98 1.50 11.83
C LYS A 43 -13.26 2.23 12.21
N LYS A 44 -13.55 3.36 11.56
CA LYS A 44 -14.76 4.13 11.84
C LYS A 44 -16.03 3.35 11.47
N VAL A 45 -16.04 2.74 10.30
CA VAL A 45 -17.20 2.00 9.80
C VAL A 45 -17.43 0.71 10.60
N SER A 46 -16.37 0.03 11.01
CA SER A 46 -16.46 -1.14 11.88
C SER A 46 -17.04 -0.79 13.27
N SER A 47 -16.83 0.43 13.75
CA SER A 47 -17.40 0.88 15.03
C SER A 47 -18.93 0.95 15.03
N VAL A 48 -19.56 1.00 13.87
CA VAL A 48 -21.02 0.94 13.71
C VAL A 48 -21.52 -0.42 13.21
N GLY A 49 -20.65 -1.42 13.17
CA GLY A 49 -21.01 -2.81 12.87
C GLY A 49 -20.93 -3.21 11.40
N ILE A 50 -20.35 -2.39 10.54
CA ILE A 50 -20.14 -2.70 9.13
C ILE A 50 -18.67 -3.08 8.92
N TYR A 51 -18.41 -4.33 8.55
CA TYR A 51 -17.04 -4.86 8.42
C TYR A 51 -16.60 -5.07 6.98
N ASP A 52 -17.52 -5.28 6.07
CA ASP A 52 -17.24 -5.42 4.65
C ASP A 52 -17.83 -4.23 3.88
N LEU A 53 -16.95 -3.33 3.44
CA LEU A 53 -17.32 -2.16 2.66
C LEU A 53 -17.17 -2.38 1.16
N THR A 54 -16.43 -3.41 0.76
CA THR A 54 -16.16 -3.69 -0.64
C THR A 54 -17.10 -4.79 -1.12
N THR A 55 -18.01 -4.45 -2.04
CA THR A 55 -18.81 -5.42 -2.77
C THR A 55 -17.97 -6.10 -3.86
N PHE A 56 -16.80 -6.62 -3.47
CA PHE A 56 -15.89 -7.30 -4.38
C PHE A 56 -16.51 -8.63 -4.84
N ARG A 57 -16.63 -8.78 -6.13
CA ARG A 57 -16.98 -10.06 -6.71
C ARG A 57 -15.78 -11.00 -6.61
N GLU A 58 -16.03 -12.30 -6.38
CA GLU A 58 -14.94 -13.29 -6.25
C GLU A 58 -14.09 -13.43 -7.52
N ASP A 59 -14.67 -13.20 -8.67
CA ASP A 59 -13.95 -13.16 -9.96
C ASP A 59 -12.95 -12.00 -10.02
N GLU A 60 -13.28 -10.82 -9.49
CA GLU A 60 -12.39 -9.66 -9.43
C GLU A 60 -11.23 -9.89 -8.45
N LYS A 61 -11.50 -10.49 -7.27
CA LYS A 61 -10.45 -10.87 -6.31
C LYS A 61 -9.45 -11.84 -6.92
N THR A 62 -9.95 -12.81 -7.67
CA THR A 62 -9.12 -13.81 -8.36
C THR A 62 -8.28 -13.16 -9.45
N LEU A 63 -8.84 -12.22 -10.20
CA LEU A 63 -8.14 -11.47 -11.24
C LEU A 63 -6.93 -10.71 -10.68
N TRP A 64 -7.10 -9.97 -9.58
CA TRP A 64 -6.01 -9.24 -8.95
C TRP A 64 -4.97 -10.16 -8.30
N ARG A 65 -5.42 -11.26 -7.70
CA ARG A 65 -4.52 -12.28 -7.15
C ARG A 65 -3.67 -12.92 -8.23
N ASN A 66 -4.23 -13.19 -9.40
CA ASN A 66 -3.54 -13.79 -10.54
C ASN A 66 -2.71 -12.78 -11.34
N ALA A 67 -3.01 -11.49 -11.27
CA ALA A 67 -2.23 -10.43 -11.92
C ALA A 67 -0.78 -10.35 -11.41
N THR A 68 -0.50 -10.85 -10.22
CA THR A 68 0.85 -10.99 -9.68
C THR A 68 1.60 -12.22 -10.24
N GLN A 69 0.89 -13.14 -10.88
CA GLN A 69 1.45 -14.27 -11.61
C GLN A 69 1.43 -13.93 -13.10
N ARG A 70 2.57 -13.92 -13.73
CA ARG A 70 3.00 -13.39 -15.04
C ARG A 70 2.11 -13.58 -16.29
N GLU A 71 0.87 -13.96 -16.18
CA GLU A 71 -0.02 -14.13 -17.34
C GLU A 71 -1.31 -13.34 -17.17
N VAL A 72 -1.20 -12.02 -17.36
CA VAL A 72 -2.38 -11.25 -17.75
C VAL A 72 -2.57 -11.45 -19.26
N GLN A 73 -3.17 -12.54 -19.64
CA GLN A 73 -3.76 -12.62 -20.96
C GLN A 73 -4.97 -11.69 -21.00
N THR A 74 -4.71 -10.51 -21.54
CA THR A 74 -5.53 -9.71 -22.44
C THR A 74 -7.06 -9.77 -22.29
N GLY A 75 -7.67 -8.64 -22.02
CA GLY A 75 -9.02 -8.31 -22.40
C GLY A 75 -9.91 -7.65 -21.38
N ASN A 76 -9.69 -7.84 -20.08
CA ASN A 76 -10.38 -7.08 -19.05
C ASN A 76 -9.46 -5.97 -18.54
N ARG A 77 -9.73 -4.73 -18.95
CA ARG A 77 -9.17 -3.56 -18.29
C ARG A 77 -9.64 -3.59 -16.84
N MET A 78 -8.73 -3.95 -15.93
CA MET A 78 -8.93 -3.74 -14.52
C MET A 78 -8.99 -2.22 -14.31
N GLY A 79 -10.21 -1.72 -14.04
CA GLY A 79 -10.43 -0.28 -13.87
C GLY A 79 -9.80 0.24 -12.58
N GLU A 80 -9.56 1.55 -12.52
CA GLU A 80 -9.02 2.23 -11.34
C GLU A 80 -9.83 1.95 -10.07
N GLU A 81 -11.15 1.90 -10.20
CA GLU A 81 -12.07 1.60 -9.09
C GLU A 81 -11.84 0.19 -8.51
N SER A 82 -11.70 -0.79 -9.37
CA SER A 82 -11.40 -2.18 -8.98
C SER A 82 -10.02 -2.29 -8.32
N ALA A 83 -9.01 -1.60 -8.84
CA ALA A 83 -7.68 -1.53 -8.24
C ALA A 83 -7.71 -0.89 -6.85
N GLY A 84 -8.40 0.23 -6.72
CA GLY A 84 -8.57 0.92 -5.44
C GLY A 84 -9.27 0.05 -4.40
N ALA A 85 -10.34 -0.63 -4.79
CA ALA A 85 -11.07 -1.54 -3.93
C ALA A 85 -10.22 -2.75 -3.49
N TYR A 86 -9.38 -3.29 -4.37
CA TYR A 86 -8.46 -4.37 -4.01
C TYR A 86 -7.39 -3.93 -3.00
N LEU A 87 -6.79 -2.76 -3.20
CA LEU A 87 -5.84 -2.19 -2.24
C LEU A 87 -6.50 -1.93 -0.87
N PHE A 88 -7.74 -1.46 -0.89
CA PHE A 88 -8.52 -1.25 0.33
C PHE A 88 -8.76 -2.57 1.09
N GLU A 89 -9.10 -3.64 0.38
CA GLU A 89 -9.28 -4.98 0.95
C GLU A 89 -7.96 -5.56 1.49
N LEU A 90 -6.85 -5.39 0.80
CA LEU A 90 -5.53 -5.79 1.30
C LEU A 90 -5.18 -5.06 2.60
N ALA A 91 -5.46 -3.76 2.68
CA ALA A 91 -5.25 -2.98 3.89
C ALA A 91 -6.10 -3.52 5.06
N ARG A 92 -7.35 -3.92 4.79
CA ARG A 92 -8.22 -4.55 5.80
C ARG A 92 -7.63 -5.85 6.34
N VAL A 93 -7.20 -6.74 5.46
CA VAL A 93 -6.59 -8.03 5.84
C VAL A 93 -5.33 -7.83 6.67
N MET A 94 -4.50 -6.87 6.31
CA MET A 94 -3.28 -6.53 7.07
C MET A 94 -3.61 -6.02 8.46
N GLN A 95 -4.61 -5.16 8.60
CA GLN A 95 -5.05 -4.65 9.91
C GLN A 95 -5.58 -5.77 10.82
N GLU A 96 -6.34 -6.72 10.29
CA GLU A 96 -6.82 -7.89 11.05
C GLU A 96 -5.67 -8.73 11.59
N LYS A 97 -4.54 -8.73 10.91
CA LYS A 97 -3.30 -9.41 11.35
C LYS A 97 -2.42 -8.52 12.25
N GLY A 98 -2.86 -7.34 12.61
CA GLY A 98 -2.09 -6.40 13.42
C GLY A 98 -0.93 -5.73 12.68
N ILE A 99 -0.96 -5.73 11.34
CA ILE A 99 0.05 -5.10 10.49
C ILE A 99 -0.47 -3.75 10.03
N ASP A 100 0.35 -2.70 10.18
CA ASP A 100 0.09 -1.38 9.63
C ASP A 100 0.50 -1.34 8.14
N PRO A 101 -0.44 -1.23 7.19
CA PRO A 101 -0.12 -1.29 5.77
C PRO A 101 0.66 -0.07 5.29
N GLU A 102 0.39 1.12 5.80
CA GLU A 102 1.11 2.34 5.42
C GLU A 102 2.57 2.28 5.87
N LEU A 103 2.81 1.91 7.12
CA LEU A 103 4.16 1.77 7.66
C LEU A 103 4.95 0.65 6.96
N SER A 104 4.29 -0.47 6.70
CA SER A 104 4.92 -1.62 6.02
C SER A 104 5.38 -1.27 4.61
N LEU A 105 4.53 -0.61 3.82
CA LEU A 105 4.88 -0.17 2.48
C LEU A 105 5.97 0.90 2.50
N HIS A 106 5.86 1.88 3.39
CA HIS A 106 6.87 2.93 3.55
C HIS A 106 8.23 2.35 3.90
N SER A 107 8.30 1.46 4.89
CA SER A 107 9.54 0.80 5.30
C SER A 107 10.15 -0.05 4.17
N PHE A 108 9.33 -0.76 3.43
CA PHE A 108 9.77 -1.50 2.25
C PHE A 108 10.39 -0.58 1.20
N CYS A 109 9.72 0.52 0.87
CA CYS A 109 10.22 1.49 -0.11
C CYS A 109 11.55 2.12 0.33
N VAL A 110 11.67 2.54 1.58
CA VAL A 110 12.90 3.14 2.13
C VAL A 110 14.06 2.13 2.08
N ASN A 111 13.81 0.89 2.47
CA ASN A 111 14.82 -0.17 2.39
C ASN A 111 15.23 -0.48 0.94
N LEU A 112 14.25 -0.51 0.03
CA LEU A 112 14.53 -0.73 -1.38
C LEU A 112 15.37 0.41 -1.98
N MET A 113 15.05 1.66 -1.65
CA MET A 113 15.84 2.83 -2.09
C MET A 113 17.29 2.74 -1.63
N ARG A 114 17.52 2.37 -0.36
CA ARG A 114 18.87 2.17 0.18
C ARG A 114 19.62 1.06 -0.56
N ARG A 115 18.99 -0.09 -0.73
CA ARG A 115 19.58 -1.24 -1.43
C ARG A 115 19.87 -0.94 -2.89
N PHE A 116 18.98 -0.20 -3.55
CA PHE A 116 19.17 0.20 -4.94
C PHE A 116 20.36 1.17 -5.07
N SER A 117 20.54 2.09 -4.13
CA SER A 117 21.71 2.98 -4.11
C SER A 117 23.02 2.20 -3.95
N GLU A 118 23.05 1.18 -3.11
CA GLU A 118 24.23 0.28 -2.99
C GLU A 118 24.51 -0.49 -4.29
N PHE A 119 23.46 -0.96 -4.95
CA PHE A 119 23.54 -1.59 -6.27
C PHE A 119 24.07 -0.61 -7.33
N GLU A 120 23.57 0.61 -7.36
CA GLU A 120 23.99 1.67 -8.27
C GLU A 120 25.48 2.02 -8.09
N ASP A 121 25.98 2.06 -6.86
CA ASP A 121 27.40 2.24 -6.57
C ASP A 121 28.24 1.09 -7.18
N GLY A 122 27.76 -0.13 -7.11
CA GLY A 122 28.37 -1.29 -7.77
C GLY A 122 28.38 -1.16 -9.30
N ILE A 123 27.30 -0.70 -9.89
CA ILE A 123 27.21 -0.45 -11.35
C ILE A 123 28.17 0.65 -11.79
N ARG A 124 28.31 1.73 -11.03
CA ARG A 124 29.27 2.82 -11.35
C ARG A 124 30.71 2.35 -11.39
N ARG A 125 31.10 1.35 -10.62
CA ARG A 125 32.43 0.73 -10.68
C ARG A 125 32.67 -0.03 -11.98
N CYS A 126 31.61 -0.51 -12.63
CA CYS A 126 31.66 -1.27 -13.89
C CYS A 126 31.34 -0.39 -15.12
N GLY A 127 30.97 0.89 -14.92
CA GLY A 127 30.57 1.80 -15.98
C GLY A 127 29.36 2.64 -15.60
N SER A 128 28.30 2.57 -16.39
CA SER A 128 27.03 3.28 -16.15
C SER A 128 25.85 2.40 -16.55
N PHE A 129 24.64 2.75 -16.13
CA PHE A 129 23.41 2.07 -16.59
C PHE A 129 23.28 2.04 -18.11
N ASP A 130 23.68 3.12 -18.80
CA ASP A 130 23.58 3.26 -20.24
C ASP A 130 24.57 2.34 -21.00
N ALA A 131 25.62 1.88 -20.34
CA ALA A 131 26.63 1.00 -20.92
C ALA A 131 26.26 -0.48 -20.88
N LEU A 132 25.19 -0.84 -20.15
CA LEU A 132 24.75 -2.21 -19.94
C LEU A 132 23.41 -2.47 -20.62
N SER A 133 23.21 -3.68 -21.16
CA SER A 133 21.92 -4.11 -21.69
C SER A 133 20.90 -4.29 -20.56
N GLN A 134 19.62 -4.21 -20.90
CA GLN A 134 18.52 -4.45 -19.95
C GLN A 134 18.64 -5.85 -19.30
N GLU A 135 18.91 -6.88 -20.09
CA GLU A 135 19.07 -8.25 -19.62
C GLU A 135 20.21 -8.36 -18.60
N ARG A 136 21.33 -7.68 -18.86
CA ARG A 136 22.49 -7.68 -17.97
C ARG A 136 22.20 -6.93 -16.67
N LEU A 137 21.50 -5.81 -16.71
CA LEU A 137 21.08 -5.06 -15.52
C LEU A 137 20.14 -5.88 -14.64
N GLU A 138 19.16 -6.55 -15.22
CA GLU A 138 18.22 -7.40 -14.48
C GLU A 138 18.93 -8.60 -13.85
N GLU A 139 19.89 -9.21 -14.54
CA GLU A 139 20.70 -10.30 -14.02
C GLU A 139 21.56 -9.85 -12.84
N LEU A 140 22.24 -8.70 -12.96
CA LEU A 140 23.04 -8.11 -11.89
C LEU A 140 22.19 -7.74 -10.66
N TRP A 141 20.98 -7.22 -10.88
CA TRP A 141 20.04 -6.94 -9.80
C TRP A 141 19.60 -8.20 -9.07
N ARG A 142 19.31 -9.28 -9.78
CA ARG A 142 18.99 -10.58 -9.17
C ARG A 142 20.17 -11.15 -8.38
N GLU A 143 21.37 -11.09 -8.91
CA GLU A 143 22.59 -11.52 -8.22
C GLU A 143 22.84 -10.71 -6.94
N PHE A 144 22.65 -9.39 -7.00
CA PHE A 144 22.78 -8.51 -5.85
C PHE A 144 21.77 -8.87 -4.73
N ASN A 145 20.53 -9.15 -5.08
CA ASN A 145 19.50 -9.54 -4.13
C ASN A 145 19.70 -10.95 -3.56
N ALA A 146 20.32 -11.86 -4.28
CA ALA A 146 20.61 -13.22 -3.83
C ALA A 146 21.69 -13.28 -2.75
N LYS A 147 22.52 -12.25 -2.61
CA LYS A 147 23.61 -12.15 -1.63
C LYS A 147 23.17 -11.56 -0.27
N VAL A 148 21.94 -11.22 -0.13
CA VAL A 148 21.37 -10.62 1.09
C VAL A 148 20.75 -11.70 1.99
#